data_1f5fe23e0d661af2d06139893299ad88
#
_entry.id   1f5fe23e0d661af2d06139893299ad88
#
_cell.length_a   1.000
_cell.length_b   1.000
_cell.length_c   1.000
_cell.angle_alpha   90.00
_cell.angle_beta   90.00
_cell.angle_gamma   90.00
#
_symmetry.space_group_name_H-M   'P 1'
#
loop_
_entity.id
_entity.type
_entity.pdbx_description
1 polymer ?
#
loop_
_entity_poly.entity_id
_entity_poly.type
_entity_poly.pdbx_seq_one_letter_code
_entity_poly.pdbx_strand_id
1 'polypeptide(L)'
;NLPYVEFIEIFRKKYLNYSKVILGDNFHAYMVSKNKGVELCKKFDDEVTHEFYSNWTKGKNKQKTISKNTLASNMRYFTNSIKECNEYIFWVDRYHDKESMKILISSFDQTKVKDIKIIASGFAGGTIDYELYSYIQSITKEFENDISLSFKIITNRDTHRDTHNRYILSSNVGFDVPSIDAIQKGQDSTINPLEPKILEHKKEVFLKNWENEQVLDIVKDWQKVSKFLE
;
A
#
# COMPACT_ATOMS: atom_id res chain seq x y z
N ASN A 1 1.55 14.00 4.91
CA ASN A 1 1.18 14.92 6.02
C ASN A 1 -0.29 15.41 5.97
N LEU A 2 -1.00 15.27 4.86
CA LEU A 2 -2.44 15.61 4.80
C LEU A 2 -3.29 14.82 5.81
N PRO A 3 -3.13 13.50 5.99
CA PRO A 3 -3.93 12.75 6.96
C PRO A 3 -3.73 13.21 8.42
N TYR A 4 -2.53 13.68 8.76
CA TYR A 4 -2.23 14.18 10.10
C TYR A 4 -2.86 15.56 10.35
N VAL A 5 -2.79 16.44 9.37
CA VAL A 5 -3.44 17.77 9.44
C VAL A 5 -4.95 17.65 9.52
N GLU A 6 -5.54 16.80 8.67
CA GLU A 6 -6.99 16.52 8.69
C GLU A 6 -7.42 15.89 10.04
N PHE A 7 -6.63 14.97 10.58
CA PHE A 7 -6.87 14.39 11.89
C PHE A 7 -6.83 15.46 12.99
N ILE A 8 -5.83 16.34 12.99
CA ILE A 8 -5.72 17.45 13.97
C ILE A 8 -6.93 18.37 13.91
N GLU A 9 -7.41 18.71 12.70
CA GLU A 9 -8.62 19.54 12.55
C GLU A 9 -9.88 18.85 13.07
N ILE A 10 -10.07 17.58 12.75
CA ILE A 10 -11.18 16.76 13.27
C ILE A 10 -11.08 16.61 14.78
N PHE A 11 -9.87 16.36 15.31
CA PHE A 11 -9.59 16.26 16.74
C PHE A 11 -9.91 17.59 17.43
N ARG A 12 -9.39 18.71 16.96
CA ARG A 12 -9.68 20.03 17.51
C ARG A 12 -11.18 20.34 17.51
N LYS A 13 -11.86 20.05 16.41
CA LYS A 13 -13.29 20.35 16.26
C LYS A 13 -14.21 19.46 17.10
N LYS A 14 -13.86 18.20 17.25
CA LYS A 14 -14.71 17.18 17.90
C LYS A 14 -14.36 16.93 19.37
N TYR A 15 -13.10 17.16 19.76
CA TYR A 15 -12.55 16.79 21.05
C TYR A 15 -12.03 17.99 21.87
N LEU A 16 -12.21 19.22 21.41
CA LEU A 16 -11.86 20.41 22.22
C LEU A 16 -12.58 20.41 23.57
N ASN A 17 -13.80 19.87 23.63
CA ASN A 17 -14.55 19.70 24.88
C ASN A 17 -14.05 18.50 25.71
N TYR A 18 -13.49 17.45 25.06
CA TYR A 18 -12.88 16.31 25.75
C TYR A 18 -11.53 16.65 26.37
N SER A 19 -10.74 17.50 25.74
CA SER A 19 -9.48 17.97 26.30
C SER A 19 -9.72 18.78 27.59
N LYS A 20 -10.84 19.47 27.72
CA LYS A 20 -11.26 20.11 28.99
C LYS A 20 -11.55 19.10 30.08
N VAL A 21 -12.12 17.94 29.74
CA VAL A 21 -12.46 16.89 30.71
C VAL A 21 -11.21 16.12 31.15
N ILE A 22 -10.27 15.87 30.23
CA ILE A 22 -9.03 15.12 30.47
C ILE A 22 -8.00 15.98 31.22
N LEU A 23 -7.90 17.26 30.87
CA LEU A 23 -6.92 18.18 31.44
C LEU A 23 -7.38 18.88 32.74
N GLY A 24 -8.70 18.88 33.00
CA GLY A 24 -9.26 19.52 34.19
C GLY A 24 -8.68 20.91 34.42
N ASP A 25 -8.21 21.17 35.63
CA ASP A 25 -7.62 22.45 36.07
C ASP A 25 -6.34 22.81 35.28
N ASN A 26 -5.60 21.84 34.76
CA ASN A 26 -4.41 22.10 33.96
C ASN A 26 -4.73 22.70 32.57
N PHE A 27 -5.91 22.45 32.01
CA PHE A 27 -6.36 23.13 30.82
C PHE A 27 -6.61 24.61 31.01
N HIS A 28 -7.05 24.99 32.22
CA HIS A 28 -7.24 26.40 32.62
C HIS A 28 -5.91 27.12 32.81
N ALA A 29 -4.94 26.47 33.47
CA ALA A 29 -3.59 27.00 33.63
C ALA A 29 -2.88 27.20 32.27
N TYR A 30 -3.19 26.36 31.28
CA TYR A 30 -2.74 26.48 29.93
C TYR A 30 -3.26 27.72 29.17
N MET A 31 -4.54 27.98 29.28
CA MET A 31 -5.16 29.15 28.63
C MET A 31 -4.73 30.50 29.28
N VAL A 32 -4.25 30.47 30.53
CA VAL A 32 -3.93 31.67 31.33
C VAL A 32 -2.45 32.08 31.25
N SER A 33 -1.52 31.16 30.89
CA SER A 33 -0.07 31.47 30.89
C SER A 33 0.49 31.38 29.48
N LYS A 34 0.50 32.50 28.75
CA LYS A 34 0.89 32.61 27.34
C LYS A 34 2.29 32.08 26.96
N ASN A 35 3.24 31.99 27.85
CA ASN A 35 4.61 31.58 27.53
C ASN A 35 5.00 30.19 28.01
N LYS A 36 4.58 29.76 29.21
CA LYS A 36 4.78 28.39 29.70
C LYS A 36 3.72 27.41 29.16
N GLY A 37 2.54 27.90 28.88
CA GLY A 37 1.43 27.12 28.37
C GLY A 37 1.67 26.62 26.94
N VAL A 38 2.34 27.39 26.09
CA VAL A 38 2.63 26.98 24.69
C VAL A 38 3.61 25.80 24.61
N GLU A 39 4.62 25.73 25.49
CA GLU A 39 5.55 24.59 25.54
C GLU A 39 4.92 23.34 26.16
N LEU A 40 4.14 23.50 27.24
CA LEU A 40 3.39 22.37 27.82
C LEU A 40 2.35 21.79 26.88
N CYS A 41 1.73 22.64 26.06
CA CYS A 41 0.79 22.19 25.04
C CYS A 41 1.43 21.52 23.85
N LYS A 42 2.55 22.07 23.38
CA LYS A 42 3.26 21.41 22.30
C LYS A 42 3.61 19.97 22.71
N LYS A 43 4.13 19.80 23.92
CA LYS A 43 4.48 18.48 24.43
C LYS A 43 3.23 17.59 24.64
N PHE A 44 2.16 18.14 25.17
CA PHE A 44 0.90 17.44 25.39
C PHE A 44 0.15 17.17 24.09
N ASP A 45 0.07 18.12 23.17
CA ASP A 45 -0.49 17.94 21.83
C ASP A 45 0.30 16.86 21.06
N ASP A 46 1.62 16.83 21.18
CA ASP A 46 2.44 15.80 20.53
C ASP A 46 2.20 14.41 21.12
N GLU A 47 2.16 14.25 22.44
CA GLU A 47 1.93 12.95 23.08
C GLU A 47 0.49 12.44 22.90
N VAL A 48 -0.51 13.26 23.20
CA VAL A 48 -1.93 12.88 23.11
C VAL A 48 -2.36 12.75 21.63
N THR A 49 -1.90 13.65 20.78
CA THR A 49 -2.23 13.61 19.37
C THR A 49 -1.61 12.40 18.70
N HIS A 50 -0.39 12.03 19.08
CA HIS A 50 0.26 10.83 18.55
C HIS A 50 -0.46 9.55 19.00
N GLU A 51 -0.90 9.47 20.25
CA GLU A 51 -1.66 8.34 20.76
C GLU A 51 -3.03 8.23 20.09
N PHE A 52 -3.77 9.32 19.99
CA PHE A 52 -5.07 9.35 19.30
C PHE A 52 -4.94 9.10 17.81
N TYR A 53 -3.92 9.66 17.15
CA TYR A 53 -3.64 9.39 15.74
C TYR A 53 -3.32 7.91 15.51
N SER A 54 -2.48 7.32 16.39
CA SER A 54 -2.17 5.89 16.34
C SER A 54 -3.44 5.04 16.53
N ASN A 55 -4.32 5.37 17.46
CA ASN A 55 -5.56 4.66 17.70
C ASN A 55 -6.59 4.88 16.56
N TRP A 56 -6.63 6.07 15.98
CA TRP A 56 -7.50 6.39 14.85
C TRP A 56 -7.04 5.67 13.57
N THR A 57 -5.74 5.63 13.30
CA THR A 57 -5.18 4.88 12.17
C THR A 57 -5.34 3.37 12.37
N LYS A 58 -5.15 2.84 13.59
CA LYS A 58 -5.47 1.43 13.93
C LYS A 58 -6.94 1.12 13.68
N GLY A 59 -7.85 2.07 13.93
CA GLY A 59 -9.28 1.92 13.64
C GLY A 59 -9.64 1.92 12.15
N LYS A 60 -8.92 2.69 11.32
CA LYS A 60 -9.10 2.73 9.86
C LYS A 60 -8.43 1.54 9.16
N ASN A 61 -7.26 1.15 9.63
CA ASN A 61 -6.45 0.08 9.05
C ASN A 61 -6.70 -1.27 9.76
N LYS A 62 -7.98 -1.63 9.93
CA LYS A 62 -8.30 -2.95 10.48
C LYS A 62 -8.00 -4.04 9.46
N GLN A 63 -7.39 -5.13 9.95
CA GLN A 63 -7.32 -6.39 9.23
C GLN A 63 -8.68 -6.74 8.62
N LYS A 64 -8.69 -7.13 7.34
CA LYS A 64 -9.88 -7.58 6.63
C LYS A 64 -9.78 -9.08 6.40
N THR A 65 -10.78 -9.82 6.85
CA THR A 65 -10.86 -11.26 6.62
C THR A 65 -11.46 -11.54 5.24
N ILE A 66 -10.79 -12.39 4.50
CA ILE A 66 -11.24 -12.96 3.23
C ILE A 66 -11.88 -14.30 3.53
N SER A 67 -13.08 -14.55 3.04
CA SER A 67 -13.78 -15.82 3.27
C SER A 67 -14.66 -16.22 2.08
N LYS A 68 -15.00 -17.51 2.02
CA LYS A 68 -15.80 -18.11 0.94
C LYS A 68 -17.18 -17.48 0.78
N ASN A 69 -17.78 -17.04 1.87
CA ASN A 69 -19.17 -16.56 1.87
C ASN A 69 -19.28 -15.05 1.62
N THR A 70 -18.17 -14.35 1.35
CA THR A 70 -18.14 -12.89 1.22
C THR A 70 -17.36 -12.41 -0.01
N LEU A 71 -17.46 -13.11 -1.14
CA LEU A 71 -16.63 -12.87 -2.34
C LEU A 71 -16.67 -11.40 -2.82
N ALA A 72 -17.87 -10.81 -2.90
CA ALA A 72 -18.01 -9.41 -3.30
C ALA A 72 -17.34 -8.44 -2.28
N SER A 73 -17.46 -8.74 -0.98
CA SER A 73 -16.78 -7.96 0.05
C SER A 73 -15.27 -8.15 0.04
N ASN A 74 -14.79 -9.37 -0.25
CA ASN A 74 -13.38 -9.68 -0.38
C ASN A 74 -12.72 -8.80 -1.44
N MET A 75 -13.31 -8.76 -2.64
CA MET A 75 -12.81 -7.94 -3.74
C MET A 75 -12.87 -6.46 -3.40
N ARG A 76 -13.98 -6.00 -2.77
CA ARG A 76 -14.10 -4.61 -2.32
C ARG A 76 -13.05 -4.23 -1.28
N TYR A 77 -12.69 -5.13 -0.36
CA TYR A 77 -11.61 -4.87 0.60
C TYR A 77 -10.27 -4.69 -0.09
N PHE A 78 -9.97 -5.56 -1.05
CA PHE A 78 -8.74 -5.48 -1.82
C PHE A 78 -8.67 -4.19 -2.66
N THR A 79 -9.69 -3.89 -3.44
CA THR A 79 -9.75 -2.67 -4.26
C THR A 79 -9.72 -1.39 -3.43
N ASN A 80 -10.33 -1.39 -2.24
CA ASN A 80 -10.24 -0.26 -1.32
C ASN A 80 -8.81 -0.07 -0.78
N SER A 81 -8.06 -1.15 -0.52
CA SER A 81 -6.64 -1.04 -0.14
C SER A 81 -5.80 -0.37 -1.24
N ILE A 82 -6.09 -0.66 -2.51
CA ILE A 82 -5.45 0.01 -3.65
C ILE A 82 -5.84 1.51 -3.71
N LYS A 83 -7.12 1.84 -3.49
CA LYS A 83 -7.62 3.24 -3.49
C LYS A 83 -7.04 4.10 -2.37
N GLU A 84 -6.57 3.49 -1.28
CA GLU A 84 -5.92 4.20 -0.17
C GLU A 84 -4.47 4.60 -0.50
N CYS A 85 -3.87 4.06 -1.57
CA CYS A 85 -2.50 4.34 -1.98
C CYS A 85 -2.35 5.76 -2.55
N ASN A 86 -1.24 6.43 -2.19
CA ASN A 86 -0.88 7.76 -2.69
C ASN A 86 0.54 7.74 -3.27
N GLU A 87 0.83 8.64 -4.21
CA GLU A 87 2.09 8.90 -4.89
C GLU A 87 2.57 7.73 -5.75
N TYR A 88 2.73 6.56 -5.16
CA TYR A 88 3.17 5.36 -5.88
C TYR A 88 2.45 4.11 -5.39
N ILE A 89 2.46 3.07 -6.24
CA ILE A 89 2.08 1.69 -5.89
C ILE A 89 3.24 0.78 -6.23
N PHE A 90 3.84 0.15 -5.22
CA PHE A 90 4.79 -0.95 -5.39
C PHE A 90 4.10 -2.24 -4.98
N TRP A 91 3.91 -3.14 -5.93
CA TRP A 91 3.21 -4.39 -5.69
C TRP A 91 4.10 -5.59 -5.97
N VAL A 92 4.23 -6.46 -5.00
CA VAL A 92 4.87 -7.77 -5.14
C VAL A 92 3.81 -8.85 -5.05
N ASP A 93 3.66 -9.60 -6.12
CA ASP A 93 2.91 -10.85 -6.13
C ASP A 93 3.56 -11.83 -7.12
N ARG A 94 3.81 -13.05 -6.66
CA ARG A 94 4.45 -14.10 -7.48
C ARG A 94 3.58 -14.54 -8.64
N TYR A 95 2.25 -14.43 -8.51
CA TYR A 95 1.25 -15.00 -9.42
C TYR A 95 0.47 -13.90 -10.15
N HIS A 96 1.15 -12.81 -10.51
CA HIS A 96 0.53 -11.79 -11.34
C HIS A 96 0.09 -12.38 -12.67
N ASP A 97 -1.15 -12.06 -13.04
CA ASP A 97 -1.76 -12.38 -14.32
C ASP A 97 -2.45 -11.14 -14.89
N LYS A 98 -3.02 -11.28 -16.09
CA LYS A 98 -3.75 -10.19 -16.76
C LYS A 98 -4.95 -9.68 -15.94
N GLU A 99 -5.61 -10.56 -15.18
CA GLU A 99 -6.78 -10.17 -14.37
C GLU A 99 -6.36 -9.32 -13.17
N SER A 100 -5.27 -9.67 -12.48
CA SER A 100 -4.73 -8.86 -11.40
C SER A 100 -4.34 -7.46 -11.87
N MET A 101 -3.78 -7.35 -13.08
CA MET A 101 -3.48 -6.05 -13.71
C MET A 101 -4.73 -5.23 -14.00
N LYS A 102 -5.80 -5.84 -14.54
CA LYS A 102 -7.08 -5.15 -14.76
C LYS A 102 -7.68 -4.61 -13.46
N ILE A 103 -7.63 -5.41 -12.39
CA ILE A 103 -8.11 -5.00 -11.08
C ILE A 103 -7.32 -3.81 -10.55
N LEU A 104 -5.98 -3.83 -10.67
CA LEU A 104 -5.14 -2.71 -10.29
C LEU A 104 -5.54 -1.44 -11.06
N ILE A 105 -5.54 -1.53 -12.40
CA ILE A 105 -5.80 -0.40 -13.30
C ILE A 105 -7.19 0.21 -13.07
N SER A 106 -8.19 -0.61 -12.77
CA SER A 106 -9.54 -0.14 -12.46
C SER A 106 -9.75 0.38 -11.04
N SER A 107 -8.78 0.18 -10.14
CA SER A 107 -8.96 0.45 -8.71
C SER A 107 -8.18 1.64 -8.19
N PHE A 108 -7.00 1.97 -8.72
CA PHE A 108 -6.20 3.06 -8.20
C PHE A 108 -6.74 4.44 -8.61
N ASP A 109 -6.42 5.46 -7.82
CA ASP A 109 -6.78 6.85 -8.10
C ASP A 109 -5.66 7.52 -8.91
N GLN A 110 -5.89 7.73 -10.21
CA GLN A 110 -4.93 8.35 -11.15
C GLN A 110 -4.55 9.79 -10.77
N THR A 111 -5.36 10.46 -9.97
CA THR A 111 -5.03 11.82 -9.50
C THR A 111 -3.98 11.79 -8.39
N LYS A 112 -3.88 10.69 -7.65
CA LYS A 112 -2.99 10.52 -6.50
C LYS A 112 -1.73 9.72 -6.81
N VAL A 113 -1.84 8.66 -7.63
CA VAL A 113 -0.74 7.75 -7.95
C VAL A 113 -0.12 8.13 -9.28
N LYS A 114 1.22 8.26 -9.29
CA LYS A 114 2.00 8.66 -10.47
C LYS A 114 3.08 7.64 -10.86
N ASP A 115 3.41 6.70 -9.99
CA ASP A 115 4.42 5.66 -10.24
C ASP A 115 3.90 4.29 -9.80
N ILE A 116 3.85 3.34 -10.72
CA ILE A 116 3.41 1.96 -10.46
C ILE A 116 4.54 1.02 -10.84
N LYS A 117 5.05 0.30 -9.85
CA LYS A 117 6.08 -0.71 -10.03
C LYS A 117 5.59 -2.07 -9.54
N ILE A 118 5.69 -3.07 -10.38
CA ILE A 118 5.22 -4.42 -10.09
C ILE A 118 6.37 -5.40 -10.22
N ILE A 119 6.51 -6.29 -9.25
CA ILE A 119 7.42 -7.42 -9.30
C ILE A 119 6.60 -8.71 -9.25
N ALA A 120 6.76 -9.55 -10.28
CA ALA A 120 6.22 -10.89 -10.37
C ALA A 120 7.34 -11.94 -10.43
N SER A 121 6.99 -13.21 -10.34
CA SER A 121 7.96 -14.30 -10.46
C SER A 121 7.76 -15.09 -11.75
N GLY A 122 8.83 -15.24 -12.54
CA GLY A 122 8.86 -16.14 -13.69
C GLY A 122 8.82 -17.63 -13.31
N PHE A 123 8.97 -17.97 -12.02
CA PHE A 123 8.85 -19.35 -11.51
C PHE A 123 7.41 -19.72 -11.09
N ALA A 124 6.44 -18.84 -11.29
CA ALA A 124 5.07 -19.03 -10.83
C ALA A 124 4.16 -19.81 -11.79
N GLY A 125 4.73 -20.55 -12.71
CA GLY A 125 4.05 -21.51 -13.58
C GLY A 125 2.84 -20.95 -14.34
N GLY A 126 3.05 -20.42 -15.56
CA GLY A 126 1.97 -20.13 -16.51
C GLY A 126 1.14 -18.85 -16.27
N THR A 127 1.49 -18.02 -15.28
CA THR A 127 0.78 -16.74 -15.06
C THR A 127 1.34 -15.60 -15.92
N ILE A 128 2.61 -15.70 -16.30
CA ILE A 128 3.29 -14.76 -17.20
C ILE A 128 3.22 -15.32 -18.62
N ASP A 129 2.39 -14.72 -19.44
CA ASP A 129 2.17 -15.14 -20.82
C ASP A 129 2.17 -13.95 -21.80
N TYR A 130 1.97 -14.23 -23.08
CA TYR A 130 1.89 -13.20 -24.11
C TYR A 130 0.69 -12.27 -23.94
N GLU A 131 -0.43 -12.74 -23.36
CA GLU A 131 -1.60 -11.91 -23.13
C GLU A 131 -1.34 -10.87 -22.05
N LEU A 132 -0.66 -11.26 -20.96
CA LEU A 132 -0.22 -10.32 -19.91
C LEU A 132 0.77 -9.30 -20.48
N TYR A 133 1.80 -9.75 -21.23
CA TYR A 133 2.76 -8.86 -21.89
C TYR A 133 2.07 -7.84 -22.77
N SER A 134 1.22 -8.28 -23.70
CA SER A 134 0.51 -7.41 -24.64
C SER A 134 -0.38 -6.40 -23.92
N TYR A 135 -1.05 -6.82 -22.86
CA TYR A 135 -1.87 -5.95 -22.03
C TYR A 135 -1.01 -4.87 -21.33
N ILE A 136 0.08 -5.27 -20.68
CA ILE A 136 0.99 -4.32 -20.01
C ILE A 136 1.59 -3.34 -21.02
N GLN A 137 2.02 -3.79 -22.18
CA GLN A 137 2.53 -2.93 -23.24
C GLN A 137 1.49 -1.87 -23.66
N SER A 138 0.23 -2.27 -23.83
CA SER A 138 -0.86 -1.37 -24.20
C SER A 138 -1.13 -0.30 -23.14
N ILE A 139 -1.27 -0.70 -21.86
CA ILE A 139 -1.56 0.25 -20.79
C ILE A 139 -0.35 1.14 -20.45
N THR A 140 0.88 0.64 -20.61
CA THR A 140 2.08 1.48 -20.43
C THR A 140 2.11 2.61 -21.46
N LYS A 141 1.74 2.30 -22.72
CA LYS A 141 1.62 3.32 -23.77
C LYS A 141 0.47 4.30 -23.52
N GLU A 142 -0.67 3.82 -23.02
CA GLU A 142 -1.83 4.65 -22.68
C GLU A 142 -1.48 5.67 -21.57
N PHE A 143 -0.69 5.25 -20.59
CA PHE A 143 -0.32 6.07 -19.43
C PHE A 143 0.97 6.88 -19.60
N GLU A 144 1.67 6.77 -20.72
CA GLU A 144 3.03 7.30 -20.94
C GLU A 144 3.25 8.75 -20.47
N ASN A 145 2.22 9.59 -20.58
CA ASN A 145 2.31 11.01 -20.23
C ASN A 145 1.87 11.34 -18.79
N ASP A 146 1.15 10.42 -18.14
CA ASP A 146 0.47 10.71 -16.87
C ASP A 146 1.00 9.89 -15.70
N ILE A 147 1.36 8.63 -15.96
CA ILE A 147 1.72 7.64 -14.94
C ILE A 147 2.86 6.78 -15.43
N SER A 148 3.91 6.66 -14.64
CA SER A 148 4.97 5.70 -14.88
C SER A 148 4.48 4.30 -14.49
N LEU A 149 4.34 3.39 -15.46
CA LEU A 149 4.01 1.99 -15.22
C LEU A 149 5.17 1.09 -15.65
N SER A 150 5.66 0.29 -14.73
CA SER A 150 6.73 -0.68 -15.02
C SER A 150 6.44 -2.02 -14.35
N PHE A 151 6.64 -3.09 -15.08
CA PHE A 151 6.43 -4.47 -14.61
C PHE A 151 7.69 -5.28 -14.82
N LYS A 152 8.25 -5.82 -13.75
CA LYS A 152 9.47 -6.64 -13.79
C LYS A 152 9.22 -8.06 -13.32
N ILE A 153 10.00 -8.98 -13.85
CA ILE A 153 9.91 -10.42 -13.62
C ILE A 153 11.21 -10.95 -13.04
N ILE A 154 11.11 -11.62 -11.91
CA ILE A 154 12.24 -12.30 -11.27
C ILE A 154 12.54 -13.59 -12.04
N THR A 155 13.77 -13.70 -12.54
CA THR A 155 14.30 -14.87 -13.26
C THR A 155 15.38 -15.61 -12.47
N ASN A 156 15.67 -15.18 -11.23
CA ASN A 156 16.64 -15.78 -10.33
C ASN A 156 15.94 -16.47 -9.14
N ARG A 157 16.38 -17.70 -8.80
CA ARG A 157 15.78 -18.51 -7.72
C ARG A 157 16.03 -17.92 -6.32
N ASP A 158 17.15 -17.28 -6.09
CA ASP A 158 17.47 -16.73 -4.76
C ASP A 158 16.61 -15.49 -4.48
N THR A 159 16.52 -14.57 -5.44
CA THR A 159 15.60 -13.41 -5.37
C THR A 159 14.13 -13.89 -5.26
N HIS A 160 13.76 -14.98 -5.99
CA HIS A 160 12.43 -15.56 -5.88
C HIS A 160 12.11 -16.06 -4.45
N ARG A 161 13.08 -16.65 -3.73
CA ARG A 161 12.88 -17.08 -2.33
C ARG A 161 12.59 -15.90 -1.41
N ASP A 162 13.26 -14.78 -1.61
CA ASP A 162 13.08 -13.57 -0.80
C ASP A 162 11.73 -12.87 -1.04
N THR A 163 11.05 -13.16 -2.17
CA THR A 163 9.77 -12.56 -2.55
C THR A 163 8.54 -13.41 -2.21
N HIS A 164 8.63 -14.30 -1.21
CA HIS A 164 7.49 -15.12 -0.79
C HIS A 164 6.30 -14.30 -0.27
N ASN A 165 6.54 -13.13 0.26
CA ASN A 165 5.50 -12.27 0.83
C ASN A 165 4.87 -11.41 -0.27
N ARG A 166 3.53 -11.41 -0.32
CA ARG A 166 2.76 -10.55 -1.20
C ARG A 166 2.39 -9.28 -0.45
N TYR A 167 2.65 -8.15 -1.06
CA TYR A 167 2.33 -6.87 -0.45
C TYR A 167 2.14 -5.75 -1.47
N ILE A 168 1.37 -4.75 -1.07
CA ILE A 168 1.20 -3.48 -1.77
C ILE A 168 1.75 -2.39 -0.86
N LEU A 169 2.59 -1.50 -1.40
CA LEU A 169 3.18 -0.37 -0.67
C LEU A 169 2.87 0.93 -1.39
N SER A 170 2.69 1.99 -0.63
CA SER A 170 2.61 3.37 -1.12
C SER A 170 3.30 4.33 -0.16
N SER A 171 3.25 5.64 -0.41
CA SER A 171 3.91 6.63 0.45
C SER A 171 3.28 6.73 1.85
N ASN A 172 2.01 6.39 1.97
CA ASN A 172 1.22 6.60 3.18
C ASN A 172 0.72 5.32 3.85
N VAL A 173 0.59 4.22 3.10
CA VAL A 173 0.06 2.94 3.58
C VAL A 173 0.75 1.77 2.89
N GLY A 174 0.70 0.62 3.55
CA GLY A 174 1.08 -0.66 2.96
C GLY A 174 0.21 -1.77 3.50
N PHE A 175 0.10 -2.85 2.73
CA PHE A 175 -0.73 -4.00 3.08
C PHE A 175 -0.02 -5.29 2.72
N ASP A 176 -0.01 -6.27 3.63
CA ASP A 176 0.16 -7.67 3.24
C ASP A 176 -1.16 -8.16 2.66
N VAL A 177 -1.10 -8.76 1.47
CA VAL A 177 -2.28 -9.15 0.71
C VAL A 177 -2.20 -10.62 0.28
N PRO A 178 -3.33 -11.35 0.21
CA PRO A 178 -3.37 -12.64 -0.46
C PRO A 178 -3.28 -12.46 -2.00
N SER A 179 -3.09 -13.56 -2.73
CA SER A 179 -3.19 -13.52 -4.19
C SER A 179 -4.62 -13.19 -4.64
N ILE A 180 -4.74 -12.60 -5.83
CA ILE A 180 -6.05 -12.31 -6.43
C ILE A 180 -6.90 -13.58 -6.53
N ASP A 181 -6.31 -14.68 -6.95
CA ASP A 181 -6.99 -15.99 -7.01
C ASP A 181 -7.55 -16.43 -5.65
N ALA A 182 -6.79 -16.26 -4.56
CA ALA A 182 -7.26 -16.55 -3.21
C ALA A 182 -8.44 -15.65 -2.80
N ILE A 183 -8.40 -14.37 -3.17
CA ILE A 183 -9.47 -13.41 -2.90
C ILE A 183 -10.74 -13.78 -3.67
N GLN A 184 -10.61 -14.09 -4.95
CA GLN A 184 -11.72 -14.46 -5.82
C GLN A 184 -12.37 -15.79 -5.42
N LYS A 185 -11.58 -16.77 -4.97
CA LYS A 185 -12.07 -18.07 -4.47
C LYS A 185 -12.55 -18.00 -3.02
N GLY A 186 -12.34 -16.90 -2.32
CA GLY A 186 -12.66 -16.76 -0.90
C GLY A 186 -11.89 -17.74 -0.01
N GLN A 187 -10.63 -18.00 -0.36
CA GLN A 187 -9.75 -18.80 0.51
C GLN A 187 -9.46 -18.02 1.78
N ASP A 188 -9.64 -18.68 2.92
CA ASP A 188 -9.46 -18.07 4.23
C ASP A 188 -8.07 -17.44 4.34
N SER A 189 -8.07 -16.12 4.41
CA SER A 189 -6.86 -15.29 4.43
C SER A 189 -7.20 -13.90 4.95
N THR A 190 -6.19 -13.02 5.01
CA THR A 190 -6.38 -11.68 5.54
C THR A 190 -5.62 -10.65 4.70
N ILE A 191 -6.19 -9.45 4.63
CA ILE A 191 -5.50 -8.23 4.20
C ILE A 191 -5.10 -7.50 5.47
N ASN A 192 -3.79 -7.37 5.70
CA ASN A 192 -3.25 -6.77 6.91
C ASN A 192 -2.55 -5.46 6.59
N PRO A 193 -2.93 -4.34 7.21
CA PRO A 193 -2.17 -3.11 7.10
C PRO A 193 -0.79 -3.30 7.75
N LEU A 194 0.21 -2.69 7.14
CA LEU A 194 1.58 -2.71 7.64
C LEU A 194 1.79 -1.60 8.66
N GLU A 195 2.55 -1.90 9.70
CA GLU A 195 3.05 -0.88 10.60
C GLU A 195 4.11 -0.01 9.88
N PRO A 196 4.27 1.28 10.23
CA PRO A 196 5.18 2.20 9.54
C PRO A 196 6.60 1.68 9.39
N LYS A 197 7.17 1.06 10.44
CA LYS A 197 8.52 0.48 10.38
C LYS A 197 8.62 -0.70 9.40
N ILE A 198 7.58 -1.52 9.33
CA ILE A 198 7.52 -2.64 8.40
C ILE A 198 7.33 -2.14 6.96
N LEU A 199 6.52 -1.10 6.76
CA LEU A 199 6.33 -0.45 5.47
C LEU A 199 7.66 0.07 4.91
N GLU A 200 8.43 0.84 5.69
CA GLU A 200 9.73 1.36 5.27
C GLU A 200 10.73 0.22 4.95
N HIS A 201 10.83 -0.77 5.82
CA HIS A 201 11.70 -1.92 5.57
C HIS A 201 11.32 -2.68 4.28
N LYS A 202 10.02 -2.96 4.05
CA LYS A 202 9.56 -3.62 2.82
C LYS A 202 9.82 -2.77 1.57
N LYS A 203 9.74 -1.45 1.69
CA LYS A 203 10.08 -0.52 0.61
C LYS A 203 11.57 -0.60 0.25
N GLU A 204 12.46 -0.62 1.23
CA GLU A 204 13.90 -0.80 0.99
C GLU A 204 14.19 -2.14 0.29
N VAL A 205 13.58 -3.22 0.78
CA VAL A 205 13.70 -4.56 0.16
C VAL A 205 13.15 -4.56 -1.28
N PHE A 206 12.01 -3.91 -1.51
CA PHE A 206 11.44 -3.79 -2.85
C PHE A 206 12.40 -3.08 -3.80
N LEU A 207 12.92 -1.92 -3.42
CA LEU A 207 13.82 -1.12 -4.25
C LEU A 207 15.14 -1.87 -4.54
N LYS A 208 15.69 -2.56 -3.55
CA LYS A 208 16.86 -3.43 -3.74
C LYS A 208 16.60 -4.53 -4.78
N ASN A 209 15.45 -5.19 -4.70
CA ASN A 209 15.07 -6.21 -5.67
C ASN A 209 14.77 -5.62 -7.05
N TRP A 210 14.19 -4.40 -7.09
CA TRP A 210 13.90 -3.68 -8.32
C TRP A 210 15.13 -3.36 -9.15
N GLU A 211 16.23 -2.99 -8.48
CA GLU A 211 17.53 -2.66 -9.13
C GLU A 211 18.38 -3.91 -9.46
N ASN A 212 17.91 -5.11 -9.11
CA ASN A 212 18.64 -6.33 -9.40
C ASN A 212 18.65 -6.63 -10.90
N GLU A 213 19.84 -6.79 -11.49
CA GLU A 213 20.03 -7.06 -12.92
C GLU A 213 19.35 -8.35 -13.42
N GLN A 214 19.03 -9.27 -12.51
CA GLN A 214 18.34 -10.53 -12.82
C GLN A 214 16.81 -10.40 -12.72
N VAL A 215 16.30 -9.17 -12.59
CA VAL A 215 14.87 -8.86 -12.62
C VAL A 215 14.58 -8.10 -13.90
N LEU A 216 13.98 -8.80 -14.88
CA LEU A 216 13.79 -8.33 -16.24
C LEU A 216 12.51 -7.51 -16.40
N ASP A 217 12.56 -6.41 -17.15
CA ASP A 217 11.39 -5.63 -17.51
C ASP A 217 10.59 -6.36 -18.59
N ILE A 218 9.30 -6.61 -18.35
CA ILE A 218 8.46 -7.41 -19.28
C ILE A 218 8.32 -6.74 -20.64
N VAL A 219 8.29 -5.41 -20.71
CA VAL A 219 8.11 -4.68 -21.98
C VAL A 219 9.44 -4.56 -22.74
N LYS A 220 10.51 -4.20 -22.04
CA LYS A 220 11.81 -3.95 -22.64
C LYS A 220 12.57 -5.24 -22.99
N ASP A 221 12.43 -6.26 -22.15
CA ASP A 221 13.20 -7.50 -22.22
C ASP A 221 12.34 -8.72 -22.62
N TRP A 222 11.19 -8.52 -23.30
CA TRP A 222 10.25 -9.60 -23.60
C TRP A 222 10.90 -10.84 -24.23
N GLN A 223 11.84 -10.67 -25.16
CA GLN A 223 12.54 -11.80 -25.78
C GLN A 223 13.33 -12.65 -24.78
N LYS A 224 13.92 -12.03 -23.75
CA LYS A 224 14.61 -12.75 -22.69
C LYS A 224 13.64 -13.40 -21.73
N VAL A 225 12.54 -12.70 -21.42
CA VAL A 225 11.47 -13.18 -20.55
C VAL A 225 10.79 -14.40 -21.17
N SER A 226 10.34 -14.32 -22.44
CA SER A 226 9.69 -15.45 -23.13
C SER A 226 10.58 -16.68 -23.20
N LYS A 227 11.86 -16.50 -23.53
CA LYS A 227 12.83 -17.60 -23.55
C LYS A 227 13.07 -18.23 -22.16
N PHE A 228 12.94 -17.46 -21.09
CA PHE A 228 13.05 -17.98 -19.73
C PHE A 228 11.81 -18.80 -19.33
N LEU A 229 10.64 -18.46 -19.86
CA LEU A 229 9.36 -19.12 -19.57
C LEU A 229 9.12 -20.41 -20.36
N GLU A 230 9.86 -20.64 -21.46
CA GLU A 230 9.90 -21.90 -22.23
C GLU A 230 10.57 -23.03 -21.44
#